data_41ffe1d1d05f0033ca187d937e331a02
#
_entry.id   41ffe1d1d05f0033ca187d937e331a02
#
_cell.length_a   1.000
_cell.length_b   1.000
_cell.length_c   1.000
_cell.angle_alpha   90.00
_cell.angle_beta   90.00
_cell.angle_gamma   90.00
#
_symmetry.space_group_name_H-M   'P 1'
#
loop_
_entity.id
_entity.type
_entity.pdbx_description
1 polymer ?
#
loop_
_entity_poly.entity_id
_entity_poly.type
_entity_poly.pdbx_seq_one_letter_code
_entity_poly.pdbx_strand_id
1 'polypeptide(L)'
;MVVQFGPMPPPPHAKKTLVLSYAGCGTCKKALRWLGDHDVEVEVRPIVESPPTAEELSAWVPRSGRPLRKWLNTSGLSYRALDKERLGAAKDEEILRWLTQDGKLVKRPVVVMGKHVLVGFDEKAYAEVFG
;
A
#
# COMPACT_ATOMS: atom_id res chain seq x y z
N MET A 1 4.24 -9.46 -38.89
CA MET A 1 4.19 -9.56 -38.17
C MET A 1 4.04 -9.26 -37.34
N VAL A 2 3.53 -9.08 -37.49
CA VAL A 2 3.36 -8.82 -36.65
C VAL A 2 3.38 -8.69 -35.79
N VAL A 3 3.28 -8.42 -35.88
CA VAL A 3 3.44 -8.35 -35.03
C VAL A 3 3.26 -8.24 -34.22
N GLN A 4 3.06 -8.23 -34.34
CA GLN A 4 2.91 -8.22 -33.51
C GLN A 4 2.96 -8.14 -32.71
N PHE A 5 2.94 -8.18 -33.03
CA PHE A 5 2.99 -7.89 -31.96
C PHE A 5 2.53 -8.13 -30.99
N GLY A 6 2.82 -8.97 -31.18
CA GLY A 6 2.16 -9.22 -29.99
C GLY A 6 1.77 -7.93 -29.31
N PRO A 7 0.83 -7.97 -28.33
CA PRO A 7 0.51 -6.72 -27.66
C PRO A 7 1.79 -6.12 -27.08
N MET A 8 2.00 -4.88 -27.37
CA MET A 8 3.09 -4.18 -26.74
C MET A 8 2.90 -4.16 -25.25
N PRO A 9 3.94 -4.42 -24.48
CA PRO A 9 3.80 -4.18 -23.06
C PRO A 9 3.41 -2.71 -22.87
N PRO A 10 2.50 -2.43 -21.96
CA PRO A 10 2.13 -1.06 -21.70
C PRO A 10 3.37 -0.29 -21.24
N PRO A 11 3.48 1.00 -21.58
CA PRO A 11 4.53 1.82 -21.01
C PRO A 11 4.45 1.76 -19.48
N PRO A 12 5.56 1.91 -18.77
CA PRO A 12 5.52 1.83 -17.30
C PRO A 12 4.51 2.78 -16.68
N HIS A 13 4.33 3.96 -17.25
CA HIS A 13 3.35 4.92 -16.76
C HIS A 13 1.92 4.53 -17.07
N ALA A 14 1.71 3.64 -18.06
CA ALA A 14 0.39 3.15 -18.40
C ALA A 14 -0.03 1.98 -17.51
N LYS A 15 0.90 1.41 -16.76
CA LYS A 15 0.52 0.43 -15.75
C LYS A 15 -0.26 1.14 -14.68
N LYS A 16 -1.39 0.55 -14.32
CA LYS A 16 -2.19 1.14 -13.26
C LYS A 16 -1.41 1.14 -11.97
N THR A 17 -1.53 2.24 -11.26
CA THR A 17 -1.02 2.32 -9.91
C THR A 17 -1.91 1.46 -9.03
N LEU A 18 -1.31 0.57 -8.27
CA LEU A 18 -2.05 -0.29 -7.36
C LEU A 18 -2.28 0.44 -6.06
N VAL A 19 -3.54 0.49 -5.60
CA VAL A 19 -3.89 1.15 -4.35
C VAL A 19 -4.61 0.14 -3.47
N LEU A 20 -3.98 -0.25 -2.36
CA LEU A 20 -4.63 -1.07 -1.36
C LEU A 20 -5.40 -0.14 -0.45
N SER A 21 -6.72 -0.24 -0.49
CA SER A 21 -7.61 0.74 0.10
C SER A 21 -8.73 0.06 0.90
N TYR A 22 -9.33 0.82 1.81
CA TYR A 22 -10.47 0.38 2.59
C TYR A 22 -11.58 1.42 2.44
N ALA A 23 -12.77 0.97 2.06
CA ALA A 23 -13.88 1.86 1.73
C ALA A 23 -14.27 2.78 2.89
N GLY A 24 -14.11 2.32 4.13
CA GLY A 24 -14.44 3.12 5.30
C GLY A 24 -13.34 4.08 5.74
N CYS A 25 -12.25 4.17 5.01
CA CYS A 25 -11.08 4.94 5.42
C CYS A 25 -11.07 6.31 4.75
N GLY A 26 -11.16 7.38 5.57
CA GLY A 26 -11.15 8.74 5.04
C GLY A 26 -9.84 9.10 4.36
N THR A 27 -8.71 8.63 4.89
CA THR A 27 -7.41 8.85 4.29
C THR A 27 -7.31 8.22 2.92
N CYS A 28 -7.88 7.03 2.76
CA CYS A 28 -7.92 6.35 1.46
C CYS A 28 -8.71 7.17 0.44
N LYS A 29 -9.84 7.72 0.86
CA LYS A 29 -10.67 8.54 -0.02
C LYS A 29 -9.92 9.79 -0.48
N LYS A 30 -9.20 10.44 0.43
CA LYS A 30 -8.39 11.61 0.08
C LYS A 30 -7.30 11.25 -0.93
N ALA A 31 -6.63 10.13 -0.71
CA ALA A 31 -5.57 9.69 -1.60
C ALA A 31 -6.11 9.38 -2.99
N LEU A 32 -7.23 8.66 -3.07
CA LEU A 32 -7.84 8.31 -4.34
C LEU A 32 -8.31 9.55 -5.10
N ARG A 33 -8.86 10.53 -4.39
CA ARG A 33 -9.26 11.79 -4.99
C ARG A 33 -8.05 12.53 -5.56
N TRP A 34 -6.99 12.62 -4.78
CA TRP A 34 -5.77 13.29 -5.22
C TRP A 34 -5.22 12.64 -6.49
N LEU A 35 -5.16 11.31 -6.50
CA LEU A 35 -4.66 10.56 -7.65
C LEU A 35 -5.54 10.80 -8.88
N GLY A 36 -6.86 10.81 -8.70
CA GLY A 36 -7.79 11.10 -9.79
C GLY A 36 -7.62 12.51 -10.32
N ASP A 37 -7.44 13.48 -9.44
CA ASP A 37 -7.24 14.87 -9.84
C ASP A 37 -5.93 15.07 -10.60
N HIS A 38 -4.98 14.17 -10.43
CA HIS A 38 -3.70 14.23 -11.13
C HIS A 38 -3.63 13.23 -12.30
N ASP A 39 -4.79 12.73 -12.72
CA ASP A 39 -4.91 11.82 -13.87
C ASP A 39 -4.12 10.54 -13.74
N VAL A 40 -3.96 10.05 -12.51
CA VAL A 40 -3.30 8.78 -12.26
C VAL A 40 -4.32 7.67 -12.36
N GLU A 41 -4.08 6.72 -13.24
CA GLU A 41 -4.95 5.56 -13.40
C GLU A 41 -4.66 4.56 -12.29
N VAL A 42 -5.70 4.18 -11.54
CA VAL A 42 -5.51 3.32 -10.38
C VAL A 42 -6.27 2.01 -10.50
N GLU A 43 -5.70 0.98 -9.91
CA GLU A 43 -6.37 -0.28 -9.67
C GLU A 43 -6.53 -0.41 -8.17
N VAL A 44 -7.78 -0.45 -7.69
CA VAL A 44 -8.06 -0.50 -6.26
C VAL A 44 -8.16 -1.95 -5.82
N ARG A 45 -7.39 -2.28 -4.80
CA ARG A 45 -7.42 -3.61 -4.19
C ARG A 45 -7.95 -3.47 -2.77
N PRO A 46 -9.05 -4.16 -2.41
CA PRO A 46 -9.61 -4.06 -1.07
C PRO A 46 -8.67 -4.72 -0.06
N ILE A 47 -8.10 -3.91 0.81
CA ILE A 47 -7.02 -4.36 1.70
C ILE A 47 -7.50 -5.34 2.77
N VAL A 48 -8.77 -5.25 3.16
CA VAL A 48 -9.30 -6.15 4.19
C VAL A 48 -9.54 -7.54 3.64
N GLU A 49 -10.14 -7.63 2.46
CA GLU A 49 -10.41 -8.90 1.81
C GLU A 49 -9.17 -9.50 1.18
N SER A 50 -8.24 -8.64 0.78
CA SER A 50 -7.04 -9.07 0.07
C SER A 50 -5.82 -8.34 0.62
N PRO A 51 -5.40 -8.66 1.85
CA PRO A 51 -4.25 -7.98 2.45
C PRO A 51 -2.95 -8.29 1.72
N PRO A 52 -1.91 -7.49 1.96
CA PRO A 52 -0.64 -7.77 1.31
C PRO A 52 -0.09 -9.12 1.75
N THR A 53 0.57 -9.79 0.83
CA THR A 53 1.22 -11.07 1.12
C THR A 53 2.60 -10.81 1.70
N ALA A 54 3.19 -11.86 2.29
CA ALA A 54 4.54 -11.76 2.83
C ALA A 54 5.55 -11.40 1.74
N GLU A 55 5.37 -11.96 0.55
CA GLU A 55 6.25 -11.66 -0.58
C GLU A 55 6.12 -10.20 -1.00
N GLU A 56 4.89 -9.69 -1.06
CA GLU A 56 4.65 -8.30 -1.40
C GLU A 56 5.28 -7.37 -0.38
N LEU A 57 5.09 -7.65 0.90
CA LEU A 57 5.67 -6.82 1.96
C LEU A 57 7.19 -6.85 1.90
N SER A 58 7.78 -8.00 1.62
CA SER A 58 9.23 -8.11 1.46
C SER A 58 9.76 -7.22 0.35
N ALA A 59 8.98 -7.06 -0.73
CA ALA A 59 9.36 -6.19 -1.84
C ALA A 59 9.04 -4.73 -1.56
N TRP A 60 7.90 -4.46 -0.94
CA TRP A 60 7.38 -3.10 -0.81
C TRP A 60 7.97 -2.33 0.37
N VAL A 61 8.22 -2.99 1.50
CA VAL A 61 8.71 -2.31 2.69
C VAL A 61 10.03 -1.57 2.43
N PRO A 62 11.04 -2.20 1.81
CA PRO A 62 12.27 -1.47 1.51
C PRO A 62 12.04 -0.28 0.58
N ARG A 63 11.13 -0.43 -0.38
CA ARG A 63 10.84 0.63 -1.34
C ARG A 63 10.09 1.79 -0.73
N SER A 64 9.39 1.56 0.38
CA SER A 64 8.64 2.62 1.05
C SER A 64 9.55 3.56 1.85
N GLY A 65 10.78 3.14 2.12
CA GLY A 65 11.68 3.90 2.97
C GLY A 65 11.27 3.93 4.44
N ARG A 66 10.30 3.10 4.83
CA ARG A 66 9.82 3.02 6.20
C ARG A 66 10.10 1.65 6.77
N PRO A 67 10.47 1.57 8.06
CA PRO A 67 10.61 0.26 8.70
C PRO A 67 9.25 -0.42 8.81
N LEU A 68 9.26 -1.74 8.89
CA LEU A 68 8.05 -2.55 8.92
C LEU A 68 7.08 -2.10 10.01
N ARG A 69 7.58 -1.70 11.16
CA ARG A 69 6.76 -1.24 12.28
C ARG A 69 5.90 -0.03 11.93
N LYS A 70 6.38 0.80 11.02
CA LYS A 70 5.65 2.00 10.59
C LYS A 70 4.54 1.68 9.60
N TRP A 71 4.43 0.43 9.20
CA TRP A 71 3.32 -0.03 8.37
C TRP A 71 2.09 -0.42 9.21
N LEU A 72 2.22 -0.39 10.54
CA LEU A 72 1.08 -0.67 11.42
C LEU A 72 0.15 0.52 11.48
N ASN A 73 -1.15 0.25 11.37
CA ASN A 73 -2.19 1.26 11.51
C ASN A 73 -2.50 1.47 12.99
N THR A 74 -1.84 2.45 13.59
CA THR A 74 -1.91 2.67 15.04
C THR A 74 -3.22 3.27 15.52
N SER A 75 -4.04 3.78 14.62
CA SER A 75 -5.32 4.38 15.00
C SER A 75 -6.51 3.45 14.87
N GLY A 76 -6.31 2.22 14.40
CA GLY A 76 -7.41 1.28 14.18
C GLY A 76 -7.71 0.41 15.38
N LEU A 77 -8.90 -0.20 15.36
CA LEU A 77 -9.32 -1.11 16.42
C LEU A 77 -8.44 -2.35 16.49
N SER A 78 -8.01 -2.86 15.35
CA SER A 78 -7.14 -4.03 15.32
C SER A 78 -5.83 -3.79 16.07
N TYR A 79 -5.26 -2.59 15.90
CA TYR A 79 -4.04 -2.22 16.60
C TYR A 79 -4.30 -2.13 18.11
N ARG A 80 -5.41 -1.51 18.49
CA ARG A 80 -5.76 -1.35 19.91
C ARG A 80 -6.02 -2.68 20.60
N ALA A 81 -6.42 -3.69 19.84
CA ALA A 81 -6.65 -5.02 20.35
C ALA A 81 -5.36 -5.81 20.57
N LEU A 82 -4.23 -5.33 20.07
CA LEU A 82 -2.96 -5.99 20.27
C LEU A 82 -2.47 -5.81 21.70
N ASP A 83 -1.90 -6.87 22.25
CA ASP A 83 -1.24 -6.81 23.55
C ASP A 83 -0.01 -5.90 23.42
N LYS A 84 0.03 -4.85 24.22
CA LYS A 84 1.10 -3.85 24.13
C LYS A 84 2.47 -4.42 24.46
N GLU A 85 2.54 -5.39 25.37
CA GLU A 85 3.80 -6.04 25.68
C GLU A 85 4.28 -6.86 24.50
N ARG A 86 3.37 -7.63 23.90
CA ARG A 86 3.70 -8.39 22.71
C ARG A 86 4.10 -7.47 21.55
N LEU A 87 3.42 -6.35 21.40
CA LEU A 87 3.71 -5.40 20.36
C LEU A 87 5.12 -4.83 20.53
N GLY A 88 5.47 -4.45 21.77
CA GLY A 88 6.80 -3.89 22.06
C GLY A 88 7.92 -4.90 21.86
N ALA A 89 7.65 -6.18 22.15
CA ALA A 89 8.63 -7.24 22.04
C ALA A 89 8.64 -7.91 20.66
N ALA A 90 7.66 -7.60 19.81
CA ALA A 90 7.50 -8.28 18.52
C ALA A 90 8.68 -8.03 17.60
N LYS A 91 9.11 -9.09 16.94
CA LYS A 91 10.12 -9.02 15.90
C LYS A 91 9.45 -8.86 14.56
N ASP A 92 10.22 -8.48 13.56
CA ASP A 92 9.68 -8.22 12.21
C ASP A 92 8.89 -9.40 11.67
N GLU A 93 9.32 -10.62 11.94
CA GLU A 93 8.62 -11.82 11.49
C GLU A 93 7.19 -11.89 12.02
N GLU A 94 7.01 -11.52 13.27
CA GLU A 94 5.71 -11.53 13.91
C GLU A 94 4.83 -10.41 13.36
N ILE A 95 5.39 -9.22 13.22
CA ILE A 95 4.68 -8.09 12.64
C ILE A 95 4.25 -8.41 11.21
N LEU A 96 5.15 -9.00 10.44
CA LEU A 96 4.86 -9.41 9.07
C LEU A 96 3.65 -10.35 9.03
N ARG A 97 3.61 -11.31 9.92
CA ARG A 97 2.50 -12.25 10.01
C ARG A 97 1.19 -11.53 10.32
N TRP A 98 1.22 -10.60 11.26
CA TRP A 98 0.03 -9.82 11.59
C TRP A 98 -0.50 -9.05 10.39
N LEU A 99 0.39 -8.41 9.66
CA LEU A 99 0.01 -7.59 8.51
C LEU A 99 -0.58 -8.44 7.37
N THR A 100 -0.11 -9.66 7.21
CA THR A 100 -0.64 -10.54 6.17
C THR A 100 -1.98 -11.16 6.54
N GLN A 101 -2.30 -11.21 7.83
CA GLN A 101 -3.53 -11.84 8.31
C GLN A 101 -4.65 -10.86 8.55
N ASP A 102 -4.34 -9.58 8.74
CA ASP A 102 -5.36 -8.58 9.06
C ASP A 102 -5.08 -7.29 8.31
N GLY A 103 -5.82 -7.09 7.23
CA GLY A 103 -5.66 -5.89 6.41
C GLY A 103 -6.00 -4.60 7.14
N LYS A 104 -6.82 -4.68 8.19
CA LYS A 104 -7.16 -3.49 8.99
C LYS A 104 -5.98 -3.03 9.84
N LEU A 105 -5.01 -3.91 10.06
CA LEU A 105 -3.81 -3.58 10.82
C LEU A 105 -2.78 -2.87 9.98
N VAL A 106 -2.93 -2.92 8.67
CA VAL A 106 -2.00 -2.27 7.74
C VAL A 106 -2.36 -0.79 7.62
N LYS A 107 -1.35 0.07 7.70
CA LYS A 107 -1.55 1.51 7.46
C LYS A 107 -1.97 1.72 6.01
N ARG A 108 -3.00 2.52 5.80
CA ARG A 108 -3.63 2.69 4.48
C ARG A 108 -3.69 4.13 4.05
N PRO A 109 -3.75 4.36 2.75
CA PRO A 109 -3.64 3.37 1.69
C PRO A 109 -2.18 2.98 1.45
N VAL A 110 -1.98 1.84 0.79
CA VAL A 110 -0.66 1.48 0.27
C VAL A 110 -0.71 1.69 -1.23
N VAL A 111 0.16 2.55 -1.72
CA VAL A 111 0.18 2.92 -3.14
C VAL A 111 1.46 2.40 -3.77
N VAL A 112 1.31 1.57 -4.78
CA VAL A 112 2.45 0.92 -5.45
C VAL A 112 2.47 1.33 -6.92
N MET A 113 3.54 2.00 -7.33
CA MET A 113 3.73 2.39 -8.73
C MET A 113 5.19 2.13 -9.10
N GLY A 114 5.40 1.03 -9.84
CA GLY A 114 6.76 0.63 -10.18
C GLY A 114 7.59 0.38 -8.96
N LYS A 115 8.71 1.06 -8.86
CA LYS A 115 9.60 0.93 -7.70
C LYS A 115 9.20 1.82 -6.53
N HIS A 116 8.17 2.64 -6.70
CA HIS A 116 7.73 3.57 -5.66
C HIS A 116 6.61 2.95 -4.84
N VAL A 117 6.74 3.03 -3.52
CA VAL A 117 5.72 2.55 -2.60
C VAL A 117 5.47 3.65 -1.57
N LEU A 118 4.22 4.07 -1.48
CA LEU A 118 3.80 5.11 -0.55
C LEU A 118 2.83 4.50 0.46
N VAL A 119 2.98 4.86 1.72
CA VAL A 119 2.13 4.36 2.80
C VAL A 119 1.46 5.54 3.48
N GLY A 120 0.14 5.53 3.49
CA GLY A 120 -0.64 6.65 3.98
C GLY A 120 -0.81 7.70 2.89
N PHE A 121 -1.23 8.90 3.28
CA PHE A 121 -1.41 9.99 2.33
C PHE A 121 -0.65 11.22 2.79
N ASP A 122 0.25 11.67 1.94
CA ASP A 122 1.05 12.88 2.13
C ASP A 122 1.17 13.51 0.75
N GLU A 123 0.52 14.63 0.55
CA GLU A 123 0.50 15.30 -0.76
C GLU A 123 1.91 15.56 -1.31
N LYS A 124 2.81 15.96 -0.45
CA LYS A 124 4.17 16.25 -0.87
C LYS A 124 4.86 15.00 -1.43
N ALA A 125 4.74 13.90 -0.72
CA ALA A 125 5.33 12.64 -1.17
C ALA A 125 4.69 12.16 -2.47
N TYR A 126 3.38 12.30 -2.58
CA TYR A 126 2.66 11.91 -3.80
C TYR A 126 3.09 12.78 -4.98
N ALA A 127 3.24 14.08 -4.76
CA ALA A 127 3.67 14.99 -5.82
C ALA A 127 5.09 14.66 -6.30
N GLU A 128 5.96 14.21 -5.41
CA GLU A 128 7.32 13.81 -5.79
C GLU A 128 7.32 12.59 -6.70
N VAL A 129 6.35 11.69 -6.53
CA VAL A 129 6.28 10.47 -7.33
C VAL A 129 5.48 10.68 -8.62
N PHE A 130 4.35 11.37 -8.53
CA PHE A 130 3.43 11.48 -9.67
C PHE A 130 3.50 12.83 -10.38
N GLY A 131 4.23 13.76 -9.84
CA GLY A 131 4.42 15.04 -10.47
C GLY A 131 3.35 16.00 -10.23
#